data_acd993ce3f59f5645982bae2fd4ac900
#
_entry.id   acd993ce3f59f5645982bae2fd4ac900
#
_cell.length_a   1.000
_cell.length_b   1.000
_cell.length_c   1.000
_cell.angle_alpha   90.00
_cell.angle_beta   90.00
_cell.angle_gamma   90.00
#
_symmetry.space_group_name_H-M   'P 1'
#
loop_
_entity.id
_entity.type
_entity.pdbx_description
1 polymer ?
#
loop_
_entity_poly.entity_id
_entity_poly.type
_entity_poly.pdbx_seq_one_letter_code
_entity_poly.pdbx_strand_id
1 'polypeptide(L)'
;KRALWLSMLVMLSLSSHAHVNHDESCRPVLDKLPKELGGISVQLTDTLAPQLLLENRSASVITILGQNQQPFLRISRDRVEANTRHPDWLKTYLPGGLPGRKPEPGHTPLWKQVKASNSWGWFDSRLQPAQANADSVWQVPVLIGNMPSAITGRFTPAQLNGYWQANWRVKPTLPNGISIALIPGQPYGVMLANKSNAVVTVLDPNGKPFIRVSKAGTEASLKSTFWRETAAQQGLRNGGQDHKDWQLISTAPRYTWIEPRTRGKQVAKKPLTWTIQLLVDEQLVTLKGESRWLSKR
;
A
#
# COMPACT_ATOMS: atom_id res chain seq x y z
N LYS A 1 -21.76 61.58 -9.64
CA LYS A 1 -20.49 60.96 -9.15
C LYS A 1 -20.86 59.58 -8.59
N ARG A 2 -20.69 58.53 -9.40
CA ARG A 2 -20.87 57.13 -8.99
C ARG A 2 -19.49 56.53 -8.84
N ALA A 3 -19.15 56.10 -7.64
CA ALA A 3 -17.88 55.41 -7.34
C ALA A 3 -18.12 53.92 -7.59
N LEU A 4 -17.41 53.33 -8.57
CA LEU A 4 -17.30 51.90 -8.78
C LEU A 4 -16.30 51.33 -7.77
N TRP A 5 -16.75 50.45 -6.90
CA TRP A 5 -15.88 49.61 -6.09
C TRP A 5 -15.53 48.35 -6.89
N LEU A 6 -14.26 48.23 -7.27
CA LEU A 6 -13.72 47.06 -7.92
C LEU A 6 -13.28 46.10 -6.81
N SER A 7 -14.06 45.06 -6.58
CA SER A 7 -13.70 43.98 -5.66
C SER A 7 -12.71 43.05 -6.35
N MET A 8 -11.44 43.15 -5.97
CA MET A 8 -10.38 42.26 -6.42
C MET A 8 -10.49 40.94 -5.65
N LEU A 9 -11.05 39.93 -6.30
CA LEU A 9 -11.16 38.56 -5.76
C LEU A 9 -9.78 37.92 -5.88
N VAL A 10 -9.00 37.89 -4.81
CA VAL A 10 -7.74 37.13 -4.72
C VAL A 10 -8.13 35.65 -4.56
N MET A 11 -8.05 34.90 -5.66
CA MET A 11 -8.09 33.45 -5.60
C MET A 11 -6.79 32.94 -4.97
N LEU A 12 -6.84 32.68 -3.68
CA LEU A 12 -5.84 31.85 -3.00
C LEU A 12 -5.99 30.41 -3.48
N SER A 13 -5.16 30.01 -4.44
CA SER A 13 -4.96 28.61 -4.80
C SER A 13 -4.30 27.91 -3.61
N LEU A 14 -5.12 27.30 -2.76
CA LEU A 14 -4.68 26.35 -1.76
C LEU A 14 -4.16 25.11 -2.50
N SER A 15 -2.90 25.13 -2.89
CA SER A 15 -2.17 23.92 -3.23
C SER A 15 -2.08 23.09 -1.95
N SER A 16 -3.06 22.21 -1.73
CA SER A 16 -2.94 21.17 -0.72
C SER A 16 -1.87 20.18 -1.16
N HIS A 17 -0.63 20.56 -0.92
CA HIS A 17 0.45 19.59 -0.85
C HIS A 17 0.12 18.72 0.34
N ALA A 18 -0.30 17.50 0.07
CA ALA A 18 -0.23 16.44 1.07
C ALA A 18 1.27 16.22 1.34
N HIS A 19 1.84 17.11 2.14
CA HIS A 19 3.12 16.86 2.76
C HIS A 19 2.91 15.67 3.69
N VAL A 20 3.30 14.48 3.22
CA VAL A 20 3.74 13.44 4.13
C VAL A 20 4.88 14.08 4.90
N ASN A 21 4.62 14.50 6.13
CA ASN A 21 5.65 15.02 7.03
C ASN A 21 6.64 13.88 7.23
N HIS A 22 7.70 13.89 6.45
CA HIS A 22 8.86 13.04 6.64
C HIS A 22 9.69 13.59 7.80
N ASP A 23 9.13 13.57 9.00
CA ASP A 23 9.96 13.67 10.19
C ASP A 23 10.63 12.31 10.39
N GLU A 24 11.69 12.13 9.58
CA GLU A 24 12.44 10.90 9.42
C GLU A 24 13.43 10.66 10.57
N SER A 25 13.22 11.33 11.68
CA SER A 25 14.08 11.16 12.85
C SER A 25 13.94 9.75 13.46
N CYS A 26 12.82 9.08 13.24
CA CYS A 26 12.54 7.76 13.80
C CYS A 26 11.91 6.82 12.78
N ARG A 27 12.13 5.52 12.94
CA ARG A 27 11.44 4.45 12.19
C ARG A 27 10.82 3.45 13.15
N PRO A 28 9.66 2.88 12.83
CA PRO A 28 9.08 1.82 13.64
C PRO A 28 9.89 0.52 13.49
N VAL A 29 10.03 -0.18 14.60
CA VAL A 29 10.62 -1.52 14.68
C VAL A 29 9.63 -2.42 15.41
N LEU A 30 9.44 -3.63 14.91
CA LEU A 30 8.56 -4.63 15.50
C LEU A 30 9.26 -5.30 16.68
N ASP A 31 8.55 -5.42 17.81
CA ASP A 31 8.98 -6.25 18.93
C ASP A 31 8.69 -7.73 18.68
N LYS A 32 9.23 -8.59 19.53
CA LYS A 32 8.92 -10.01 19.50
C LYS A 32 7.41 -10.22 19.71
N LEU A 33 6.78 -10.98 18.83
CA LEU A 33 5.36 -11.28 18.96
C LEU A 33 5.06 -12.07 20.23
N PRO A 34 3.94 -11.77 20.91
CA PRO A 34 3.43 -12.57 22.00
C PRO A 34 3.25 -14.06 21.60
N LYS A 35 3.40 -14.96 22.56
CA LYS A 35 3.26 -16.42 22.33
C LYS A 35 1.87 -16.81 21.83
N GLU A 36 0.86 -16.06 22.23
CA GLU A 36 -0.55 -16.24 21.87
C GLU A 36 -0.77 -16.05 20.34
N LEU A 37 0.14 -15.30 19.67
CA LEU A 37 0.17 -15.16 18.22
C LEU A 37 0.91 -16.30 17.52
N GLY A 38 0.97 -17.49 18.12
CA GLY A 38 1.53 -18.69 17.49
C GLY A 38 0.84 -19.02 16.16
N GLY A 39 1.62 -19.35 15.13
CA GLY A 39 1.12 -19.58 13.77
C GLY A 39 0.79 -18.32 12.98
N ILE A 40 1.09 -17.13 13.54
CA ILE A 40 0.93 -15.85 12.87
C ILE A 40 2.33 -15.27 12.61
N SER A 41 2.55 -14.83 11.37
CA SER A 41 3.75 -14.08 10.99
C SER A 41 3.36 -12.62 10.80
N VAL A 42 4.10 -11.73 11.44
CA VAL A 42 4.00 -10.29 11.23
C VAL A 42 5.34 -9.75 10.79
N GLN A 43 5.33 -8.94 9.77
CA GLN A 43 6.51 -8.24 9.26
C GLN A 43 6.20 -6.75 9.14
N LEU A 44 7.23 -5.95 9.29
CA LEU A 44 7.18 -4.52 9.05
C LEU A 44 8.04 -4.22 7.82
N THR A 45 7.47 -3.50 6.84
CA THR A 45 8.25 -3.12 5.65
C THR A 45 9.24 -2.01 6.01
N ASP A 46 10.49 -2.16 5.58
CA ASP A 46 11.53 -1.13 5.75
C ASP A 46 11.41 -0.10 4.61
N THR A 47 10.40 0.76 4.71
CA THR A 47 10.08 1.80 3.72
C THR A 47 9.81 3.12 4.43
N LEU A 48 9.80 4.25 3.69
CA LEU A 48 9.41 5.57 4.22
C LEU A 48 7.95 5.61 4.69
N ALA A 49 7.14 4.72 4.17
CA ALA A 49 5.77 4.50 4.59
C ALA A 49 5.61 3.03 5.00
N PRO A 50 5.98 2.69 6.24
CA PRO A 50 5.99 1.31 6.68
C PRO A 50 4.59 0.71 6.71
N GLN A 51 4.50 -0.55 6.26
CA GLN A 51 3.29 -1.36 6.29
C GLN A 51 3.48 -2.53 7.25
N LEU A 52 2.42 -2.89 7.93
CA LEU A 52 2.32 -4.19 8.58
C LEU A 52 1.86 -5.23 7.55
N LEU A 53 2.57 -6.34 7.50
CA LEU A 53 2.22 -7.51 6.71
C LEU A 53 1.93 -8.64 7.69
N LEU A 54 0.70 -9.16 7.70
CA LEU A 54 0.29 -10.26 8.55
C LEU A 54 -0.08 -11.46 7.69
N GLU A 55 0.48 -12.62 8.02
CA GLU A 55 0.09 -13.92 7.50
C GLU A 55 -0.45 -14.78 8.65
N ASN A 56 -1.67 -15.29 8.49
CA ASN A 56 -2.32 -16.14 9.48
C ASN A 56 -2.34 -17.60 9.02
N ARG A 57 -1.57 -18.46 9.67
CA ARG A 57 -1.59 -19.92 9.48
C ARG A 57 -2.29 -20.66 10.61
N SER A 58 -2.73 -19.93 11.64
CA SER A 58 -3.46 -20.49 12.76
C SER A 58 -4.89 -20.90 12.38
N ALA A 59 -5.57 -21.62 13.24
CA ALA A 59 -6.97 -21.93 13.07
C ALA A 59 -7.91 -20.77 13.48
N SER A 60 -7.38 -19.78 14.21
CA SER A 60 -8.17 -18.66 14.74
C SER A 60 -8.23 -17.53 13.73
N VAL A 61 -9.33 -16.80 13.69
CA VAL A 61 -9.45 -15.54 12.96
C VAL A 61 -8.70 -14.45 13.74
N ILE A 62 -7.86 -13.70 13.06
CA ILE A 62 -7.20 -12.52 13.61
C ILE A 62 -8.00 -11.29 13.22
N THR A 63 -8.53 -10.61 14.21
CA THR A 63 -9.27 -9.36 14.01
C THR A 63 -8.42 -8.18 14.43
N ILE A 64 -8.19 -7.25 13.51
CA ILE A 64 -7.43 -6.02 13.76
C ILE A 64 -8.41 -4.93 14.20
N LEU A 65 -8.09 -4.27 15.31
CA LEU A 65 -8.87 -3.15 15.81
C LEU A 65 -8.31 -1.82 15.31
N GLY A 66 -9.20 -0.94 14.88
CA GLY A 66 -8.87 0.40 14.46
C GLY A 66 -8.49 1.32 15.63
N GLN A 67 -8.23 2.59 15.34
CA GLN A 67 -7.91 3.59 16.36
C GLN A 67 -9.05 3.80 17.37
N ASN A 68 -10.30 3.61 16.95
CA ASN A 68 -11.49 3.67 17.78
C ASN A 68 -11.79 2.37 18.53
N GLN A 69 -10.86 1.40 18.56
CA GLN A 69 -11.00 0.08 19.16
C GLN A 69 -12.11 -0.79 18.54
N GLN A 70 -12.62 -0.41 17.36
CA GLN A 70 -13.62 -1.20 16.63
C GLN A 70 -12.95 -2.08 15.56
N PRO A 71 -13.46 -3.29 15.32
CA PRO A 71 -12.94 -4.19 14.30
C PRO A 71 -13.04 -3.61 12.88
N PHE A 72 -11.95 -3.62 12.12
CA PHE A 72 -11.97 -3.16 10.73
C PHE A 72 -11.39 -4.15 9.72
N LEU A 73 -10.60 -5.12 10.17
CA LEU A 73 -9.98 -6.12 9.31
C LEU A 73 -10.01 -7.48 9.99
N ARG A 74 -10.31 -8.54 9.25
CA ARG A 74 -10.25 -9.93 9.69
C ARG A 74 -9.40 -10.74 8.73
N ILE A 75 -8.45 -11.49 9.27
CA ILE A 75 -7.56 -12.35 8.49
C ILE A 75 -7.74 -13.77 9.02
N SER A 76 -8.34 -14.62 8.23
CA SER A 76 -8.47 -16.05 8.49
C SER A 76 -7.47 -16.85 7.64
N ARG A 77 -7.51 -18.17 7.75
CA ARG A 77 -6.59 -19.06 7.05
C ARG A 77 -6.76 -19.04 5.51
N ASP A 78 -7.91 -18.62 5.03
CA ASP A 78 -8.32 -18.71 3.62
C ASP A 78 -8.75 -17.37 3.01
N ARG A 79 -9.09 -16.39 3.82
CA ARG A 79 -9.59 -15.11 3.33
C ARG A 79 -9.28 -13.94 4.24
N VAL A 80 -9.33 -12.75 3.64
CA VAL A 80 -9.29 -11.47 4.32
C VAL A 80 -10.62 -10.75 4.09
N GLU A 81 -11.20 -10.28 5.17
CA GLU A 81 -12.44 -9.51 5.17
C GLU A 81 -12.19 -8.12 5.77
N ALA A 82 -12.83 -7.11 5.21
CA ALA A 82 -12.76 -5.74 5.72
C ALA A 82 -14.16 -5.20 6.04
N ASN A 83 -14.24 -4.46 7.13
CA ASN A 83 -15.40 -3.62 7.42
C ASN A 83 -15.29 -2.34 6.58
N THR A 84 -15.97 -2.30 5.43
CA THR A 84 -15.86 -1.20 4.46
C THR A 84 -16.48 0.11 4.95
N ARG A 85 -17.21 0.08 6.07
CA ARG A 85 -17.75 1.26 6.77
C ARG A 85 -16.79 1.85 7.80
N HIS A 86 -15.73 1.13 8.14
CA HIS A 86 -14.77 1.61 9.11
C HIS A 86 -13.84 2.67 8.51
N PRO A 87 -13.60 3.81 9.16
CA PRO A 87 -12.76 4.88 8.61
C PRO A 87 -11.31 4.43 8.38
N ASP A 88 -10.77 3.55 9.24
CA ASP A 88 -9.40 3.07 9.09
C ASP A 88 -9.23 2.11 7.89
N TRP A 89 -10.31 1.50 7.38
CA TRP A 89 -10.24 0.70 6.17
C TRP A 89 -9.71 1.49 4.97
N LEU A 90 -10.16 2.74 4.79
CA LEU A 90 -9.69 3.58 3.69
C LEU A 90 -8.23 4.02 3.83
N LYS A 91 -7.71 4.04 5.06
CA LYS A 91 -6.31 4.37 5.36
C LYS A 91 -5.35 3.23 5.08
N THR A 92 -5.85 2.00 4.93
CA THR A 92 -5.00 0.82 4.68
C THR A 92 -4.28 0.84 3.34
N TYR A 93 -4.78 1.59 2.36
CA TYR A 93 -4.25 1.61 0.99
C TYR A 93 -3.16 2.64 0.73
N LEU A 94 -3.17 3.73 1.48
CA LEU A 94 -2.23 4.84 1.34
C LEU A 94 -1.89 5.43 2.70
N PRO A 95 -0.65 5.89 2.92
CA PRO A 95 -0.34 6.74 4.05
C PRO A 95 -1.27 7.96 4.03
N GLY A 96 -2.04 8.17 5.12
CA GLY A 96 -3.02 9.25 5.17
C GLY A 96 -4.39 8.96 4.53
N GLY A 97 -4.58 7.78 3.92
CA GLY A 97 -5.86 7.34 3.36
C GLY A 97 -6.07 7.74 1.90
N LEU A 98 -7.21 7.32 1.35
CA LEU A 98 -7.59 7.63 -0.03
C LEU A 98 -8.21 9.03 -0.11
N PRO A 99 -7.60 9.99 -0.81
CA PRO A 99 -8.13 11.36 -0.92
C PRO A 99 -9.56 11.37 -1.44
N GLY A 100 -10.42 12.18 -0.80
CA GLY A 100 -11.80 12.38 -1.23
C GLY A 100 -12.74 11.18 -1.03
N ARG A 101 -12.25 10.05 -0.51
CA ARG A 101 -13.07 8.89 -0.19
C ARG A 101 -13.58 8.93 1.24
N LYS A 102 -14.89 8.69 1.39
CA LYS A 102 -15.54 8.49 2.69
C LYS A 102 -15.88 7.01 2.87
N PRO A 103 -15.96 6.50 4.10
CA PRO A 103 -16.50 5.17 4.37
C PRO A 103 -17.91 5.03 3.83
N GLU A 104 -18.33 3.81 3.54
CA GLU A 104 -19.72 3.53 3.20
C GLU A 104 -20.65 3.96 4.34
N PRO A 105 -21.79 4.60 4.06
CA PRO A 105 -22.69 5.06 5.12
C PRO A 105 -23.31 3.89 5.88
N GLY A 106 -23.63 4.12 7.17
CA GLY A 106 -24.27 3.16 8.05
C GLY A 106 -23.52 2.93 9.34
N HIS A 107 -24.26 2.52 10.39
CA HIS A 107 -23.72 2.34 11.75
C HIS A 107 -23.28 0.89 12.04
N THR A 108 -23.87 -0.11 11.35
CA THR A 108 -23.51 -1.51 11.53
C THR A 108 -22.30 -1.87 10.66
N PRO A 109 -21.36 -2.68 11.15
CA PRO A 109 -20.22 -3.15 10.37
C PRO A 109 -20.66 -3.84 9.08
N LEU A 110 -20.04 -3.49 7.95
CA LEU A 110 -20.26 -4.13 6.65
C LEU A 110 -19.01 -4.89 6.24
N TRP A 111 -19.01 -6.17 6.50
CA TRP A 111 -17.89 -7.06 6.18
C TRP A 111 -17.96 -7.50 4.72
N LYS A 112 -16.88 -7.28 3.98
CA LYS A 112 -16.69 -7.74 2.61
C LYS A 112 -15.39 -8.50 2.49
N GLN A 113 -15.39 -9.63 1.80
CA GLN A 113 -14.16 -10.31 1.44
C GLN A 113 -13.39 -9.44 0.44
N VAL A 114 -12.15 -9.13 0.78
CA VAL A 114 -11.26 -8.26 -0.03
C VAL A 114 -10.12 -9.05 -0.65
N LYS A 115 -9.85 -10.24 -0.15
CA LYS A 115 -8.82 -11.14 -0.68
C LYS A 115 -9.11 -12.61 -0.33
N ALA A 116 -8.88 -13.51 -1.26
CA ALA A 116 -8.87 -14.96 -1.04
C ALA A 116 -7.43 -15.41 -0.68
N SER A 117 -7.01 -15.16 0.55
CA SER A 117 -5.65 -15.45 1.04
C SER A 117 -5.63 -15.33 2.56
N ASN A 118 -4.63 -15.93 3.19
CA ASN A 118 -4.37 -15.82 4.62
C ASN A 118 -3.46 -14.63 4.99
N SER A 119 -3.18 -13.72 4.06
CA SER A 119 -2.23 -12.63 4.29
C SER A 119 -2.72 -11.29 3.76
N TRP A 120 -2.41 -10.23 4.51
CA TRP A 120 -2.73 -8.85 4.16
C TRP A 120 -1.64 -7.89 4.61
N GLY A 121 -1.36 -6.90 3.77
CA GLY A 121 -0.50 -5.77 4.11
C GLY A 121 -1.31 -4.48 4.17
N TRP A 122 -1.10 -3.66 5.18
CA TRP A 122 -1.80 -2.39 5.31
C TRP A 122 -0.92 -1.29 5.89
N PHE A 123 -1.22 -0.06 5.51
CA PHE A 123 -0.68 1.11 6.19
C PHE A 123 -1.46 1.33 7.49
N ASP A 124 -0.74 1.43 8.59
CA ASP A 124 -1.31 1.74 9.88
C ASP A 124 -0.80 3.09 10.37
N SER A 125 -1.71 4.00 10.65
CA SER A 125 -1.32 5.36 11.09
C SER A 125 -0.54 5.39 12.40
N ARG A 126 -0.64 4.34 13.23
CA ARG A 126 0.13 4.17 14.47
C ARG A 126 1.62 3.92 14.22
N LEU A 127 2.00 3.57 13.01
CA LEU A 127 3.39 3.35 12.60
C LEU A 127 4.04 4.60 11.99
N GLN A 128 3.30 5.70 11.93
CA GLN A 128 3.83 6.94 11.34
C GLN A 128 4.60 7.74 12.38
N PRO A 129 5.87 8.10 12.11
CA PRO A 129 6.74 8.75 13.09
C PRO A 129 6.44 10.25 13.30
N ALA A 130 5.47 10.83 12.62
CA ALA A 130 5.22 12.29 12.60
C ALA A 130 5.06 12.93 14.00
N GLN A 131 4.85 12.14 15.05
CA GLN A 131 4.76 12.59 16.44
C GLN A 131 5.57 11.68 17.40
N ALA A 132 6.36 10.77 16.87
CA ALA A 132 7.08 9.80 17.69
C ALA A 132 8.47 10.31 18.02
N ASN A 133 8.80 10.29 19.30
CA ASN A 133 10.18 10.40 19.77
C ASN A 133 10.86 9.03 19.68
N ALA A 134 12.20 9.01 19.63
CA ALA A 134 12.96 7.78 19.83
C ALA A 134 12.48 7.08 21.12
N ASP A 135 12.36 5.78 21.06
CA ASP A 135 11.86 4.90 22.14
C ASP A 135 10.35 4.98 22.45
N SER A 136 9.58 5.81 21.73
CA SER A 136 8.12 5.75 21.82
C SER A 136 7.60 4.38 21.37
N VAL A 137 6.63 3.84 22.10
CA VAL A 137 6.01 2.54 21.79
C VAL A 137 4.79 2.74 20.89
N TRP A 138 4.62 1.88 19.91
CA TRP A 138 3.40 1.78 19.12
C TRP A 138 2.72 0.42 19.39
N GLN A 139 1.41 0.38 19.26
CA GLN A 139 0.62 -0.81 19.51
C GLN A 139 -0.56 -0.89 18.54
N VAL A 140 -0.74 -2.06 17.94
CA VAL A 140 -1.90 -2.41 17.11
C VAL A 140 -2.69 -3.50 17.85
N PRO A 141 -3.81 -3.16 18.51
CA PRO A 141 -4.63 -4.13 19.20
C PRO A 141 -5.26 -5.13 18.23
N VAL A 142 -5.27 -6.40 18.62
CA VAL A 142 -5.84 -7.49 17.84
C VAL A 142 -6.67 -8.42 18.73
N LEU A 143 -7.61 -9.15 18.13
CA LEU A 143 -8.26 -10.28 18.76
C LEU A 143 -7.83 -11.57 18.07
N ILE A 144 -7.49 -12.60 18.83
CA ILE A 144 -7.23 -13.96 18.37
C ILE A 144 -8.49 -14.77 18.67
N GLY A 145 -9.36 -14.95 17.68
CA GLY A 145 -10.74 -15.31 17.99
C GLY A 145 -11.37 -14.19 18.82
N ASN A 146 -11.66 -14.47 20.10
CA ASN A 146 -12.20 -13.49 21.06
C ASN A 146 -11.18 -13.03 22.11
N MET A 147 -9.96 -13.56 22.10
CA MET A 147 -8.94 -13.22 23.10
C MET A 147 -8.20 -11.95 22.67
N PRO A 148 -8.11 -10.92 23.53
CA PRO A 148 -7.36 -9.72 23.26
C PRO A 148 -5.85 -9.98 23.26
N SER A 149 -5.15 -9.37 22.33
CA SER A 149 -3.70 -9.36 22.21
C SER A 149 -3.26 -8.09 21.48
N ALA A 150 -1.97 -7.94 21.19
CA ALA A 150 -1.46 -6.79 20.46
C ALA A 150 -0.19 -7.14 19.66
N ILE A 151 -0.05 -6.48 18.54
CA ILE A 151 1.22 -6.35 17.81
C ILE A 151 1.87 -5.07 18.33
N THR A 152 3.07 -5.16 18.88
CA THR A 152 3.76 -4.04 19.51
C THR A 152 5.12 -3.79 18.88
N GLY A 153 5.62 -2.58 19.06
CA GLY A 153 6.95 -2.20 18.69
C GLY A 153 7.31 -0.82 19.22
N ARG A 154 8.47 -0.35 18.84
CA ARG A 154 8.98 0.95 19.25
C ARG A 154 9.48 1.74 18.06
N PHE A 155 9.67 3.03 18.23
CA PHE A 155 10.36 3.87 17.27
C PHE A 155 11.85 3.96 17.64
N THR A 156 12.71 3.73 16.65
CA THR A 156 14.17 3.87 16.81
C THR A 156 14.68 4.99 15.93
N PRO A 157 15.78 5.69 16.32
CA PRO A 157 16.37 6.72 15.47
C PRO A 157 16.67 6.17 14.07
N ALA A 158 16.30 6.90 13.04
CA ALA A 158 16.61 6.57 11.65
C ALA A 158 17.73 7.47 11.16
N GLN A 159 18.87 6.88 10.79
CA GLN A 159 19.96 7.59 10.11
C GLN A 159 19.78 7.41 8.60
N LEU A 160 18.97 8.24 7.98
CA LEU A 160 18.84 8.28 6.52
C LEU A 160 19.71 9.39 5.95
N ASN A 161 20.72 9.04 5.18
CA ASN A 161 21.57 10.01 4.46
C ASN A 161 20.86 10.62 3.24
N GLY A 162 19.61 10.25 3.01
CA GLY A 162 18.77 10.65 1.89
C GLY A 162 17.83 9.54 1.44
N TYR A 163 17.05 9.83 0.42
CA TYR A 163 16.04 8.91 -0.12
C TYR A 163 15.85 9.10 -1.63
N TRP A 164 15.28 8.09 -2.28
CA TRP A 164 14.89 8.17 -3.67
C TRP A 164 13.49 8.77 -3.78
N GLN A 165 13.35 9.88 -4.51
CA GLN A 165 12.06 10.44 -4.87
C GLN A 165 11.71 10.03 -6.29
N ALA A 166 10.61 9.28 -6.45
CA ALA A 166 10.11 8.85 -7.75
C ALA A 166 8.93 9.73 -8.19
N ASN A 167 8.92 10.10 -9.46
CA ASN A 167 7.86 10.87 -10.10
C ASN A 167 7.57 10.34 -11.50
N TRP A 168 6.35 10.54 -11.98
CA TRP A 168 6.05 10.38 -13.39
C TRP A 168 6.71 11.52 -14.20
N ARG A 169 7.45 11.19 -15.26
CA ARG A 169 8.00 12.20 -16.17
C ARG A 169 6.91 12.89 -16.97
N VAL A 170 5.87 12.11 -17.29
CA VAL A 170 4.66 12.60 -17.97
C VAL A 170 3.50 12.04 -17.18
N LYS A 171 2.50 12.86 -16.90
CA LYS A 171 1.28 12.40 -16.21
C LYS A 171 0.67 11.22 -16.99
N PRO A 172 0.45 10.06 -16.35
CA PRO A 172 -0.13 8.92 -17.02
C PRO A 172 -1.49 9.24 -17.63
N THR A 173 -1.63 9.01 -18.94
CA THR A 173 -2.90 9.08 -19.64
C THR A 173 -3.35 7.65 -19.89
N LEU A 174 -4.43 7.24 -19.24
CA LEU A 174 -5.01 5.91 -19.32
C LEU A 174 -6.49 6.01 -19.75
N PRO A 175 -7.05 4.96 -20.35
CA PRO A 175 -8.47 4.91 -20.66
C PRO A 175 -9.36 5.16 -19.45
N ASN A 176 -10.57 5.66 -19.68
CA ASN A 176 -11.53 5.96 -18.62
C ASN A 176 -11.76 4.75 -17.70
N GLY A 177 -11.79 5.01 -16.41
CA GLY A 177 -11.96 3.98 -15.38
C GLY A 177 -10.66 3.28 -14.95
N ILE A 178 -9.53 3.52 -15.61
CA ILE A 178 -8.22 2.99 -15.22
C ILE A 178 -7.41 4.13 -14.60
N SER A 179 -6.80 3.88 -13.45
CA SER A 179 -5.93 4.85 -12.77
C SER A 179 -4.70 4.17 -12.19
N ILE A 180 -3.58 4.90 -12.19
CA ILE A 180 -2.32 4.44 -11.63
C ILE A 180 -1.71 5.55 -10.77
N ALA A 181 -1.11 5.18 -9.65
CA ALA A 181 -0.49 6.11 -8.72
C ALA A 181 0.83 5.54 -8.16
N LEU A 182 1.78 6.43 -7.90
CA LEU A 182 2.98 6.11 -7.12
C LEU A 182 2.65 6.23 -5.64
N ILE A 183 3.05 5.23 -4.88
CA ILE A 183 2.90 5.18 -3.43
C ILE A 183 4.28 5.40 -2.83
N PRO A 184 4.48 6.44 -2.01
CA PRO A 184 5.77 6.71 -1.38
C PRO A 184 6.31 5.51 -0.61
N GLY A 185 7.59 5.22 -0.78
CA GLY A 185 8.29 4.10 -0.16
C GLY A 185 9.73 4.02 -0.65
N GLN A 186 10.51 3.02 -0.17
CA GLN A 186 11.88 2.78 -0.62
C GLN A 186 12.15 1.28 -0.84
N PRO A 187 11.82 0.74 -2.04
CA PRO A 187 11.31 1.42 -3.25
C PRO A 187 9.84 1.85 -3.15
N TYR A 188 9.41 2.68 -4.11
CA TYR A 188 8.01 3.08 -4.21
C TYR A 188 7.12 1.90 -4.54
N GLY A 189 5.88 1.96 -4.04
CA GLY A 189 4.80 1.14 -4.54
C GLY A 189 4.16 1.75 -5.78
N VAL A 190 3.47 0.90 -6.54
CA VAL A 190 2.59 1.33 -7.62
C VAL A 190 1.21 0.74 -7.38
N MET A 191 0.21 1.59 -7.33
CA MET A 191 -1.19 1.19 -7.22
C MET A 191 -1.86 1.33 -8.58
N LEU A 192 -2.42 0.25 -9.08
CA LEU A 192 -3.30 0.21 -10.26
C LEU A 192 -4.72 -0.08 -9.81
N ALA A 193 -5.68 0.73 -10.27
CA ALA A 193 -7.11 0.48 -10.08
C ALA A 193 -7.81 0.48 -11.44
N ASN A 194 -8.68 -0.49 -11.66
CA ASN A 194 -9.42 -0.69 -12.90
C ASN A 194 -10.92 -0.80 -12.62
N LYS A 195 -11.66 0.26 -12.95
CA LYS A 195 -13.13 0.30 -12.87
C LYS A 195 -13.79 0.13 -14.23
N SER A 196 -12.98 -0.03 -15.29
CA SER A 196 -13.47 -0.27 -16.64
C SER A 196 -13.84 -1.75 -16.84
N ASN A 197 -14.34 -2.07 -18.03
CA ASN A 197 -14.56 -3.47 -18.43
C ASN A 197 -13.31 -4.12 -19.06
N ALA A 198 -12.25 -3.34 -19.31
CA ALA A 198 -11.01 -3.83 -19.88
C ALA A 198 -10.23 -4.73 -18.89
N VAL A 199 -9.36 -5.58 -19.40
CA VAL A 199 -8.34 -6.27 -18.62
C VAL A 199 -7.04 -5.50 -18.72
N VAL A 200 -6.46 -5.11 -17.58
CA VAL A 200 -5.16 -4.43 -17.54
C VAL A 200 -4.11 -5.41 -17.04
N THR A 201 -3.16 -5.76 -17.90
CA THR A 201 -2.02 -6.62 -17.57
C THR A 201 -0.77 -5.79 -17.38
N VAL A 202 -0.09 -5.94 -16.24
CA VAL A 202 1.17 -5.27 -15.96
C VAL A 202 2.32 -6.16 -16.38
N LEU A 203 3.29 -5.58 -17.11
CA LEU A 203 4.47 -6.29 -17.57
C LEU A 203 5.66 -6.03 -16.62
N ASP A 204 6.43 -7.07 -16.39
CA ASP A 204 7.70 -7.01 -15.67
C ASP A 204 8.78 -6.27 -16.48
N PRO A 205 9.99 -6.03 -15.93
CA PRO A 205 11.08 -5.39 -16.67
C PRO A 205 11.52 -6.11 -17.96
N ASN A 206 11.18 -7.40 -18.09
CA ASN A 206 11.51 -8.23 -19.26
C ASN A 206 10.34 -8.33 -20.25
N GLY A 207 9.27 -7.55 -20.04
CA GLY A 207 8.09 -7.55 -20.88
C GLY A 207 7.16 -8.76 -20.66
N LYS A 208 7.31 -9.52 -19.57
CA LYS A 208 6.47 -10.67 -19.26
C LYS A 208 5.32 -10.26 -18.32
N PRO A 209 4.10 -10.77 -18.54
CA PRO A 209 2.97 -10.52 -17.65
C PRO A 209 3.21 -11.03 -16.22
N PHE A 210 2.89 -10.21 -15.18
CA PHE A 210 3.02 -10.66 -13.80
C PHE A 210 1.82 -10.37 -12.91
N ILE A 211 1.03 -9.32 -13.22
CA ILE A 211 -0.25 -9.00 -12.56
C ILE A 211 -1.26 -8.66 -13.64
N ARG A 212 -2.50 -9.03 -13.48
CA ARG A 212 -3.62 -8.52 -14.27
C ARG A 212 -4.76 -8.09 -13.35
N VAL A 213 -5.34 -6.94 -13.67
CA VAL A 213 -6.43 -6.33 -12.91
C VAL A 213 -7.64 -6.20 -13.83
N SER A 214 -8.74 -6.81 -13.43
CA SER A 214 -10.01 -6.76 -14.13
C SER A 214 -11.14 -6.40 -13.16
N LYS A 215 -12.35 -6.25 -13.66
CA LYS A 215 -13.54 -6.05 -12.85
C LYS A 215 -13.80 -7.21 -11.87
N ALA A 216 -13.36 -8.41 -12.22
CA ALA A 216 -13.49 -9.61 -11.38
C ALA A 216 -12.49 -9.65 -10.21
N GLY A 217 -11.45 -8.83 -10.27
CA GLY A 217 -10.40 -8.79 -9.25
C GLY A 217 -9.00 -8.70 -9.85
N THR A 218 -8.04 -9.05 -9.04
CA THR A 218 -6.61 -9.04 -9.39
C THR A 218 -6.04 -10.45 -9.34
N GLU A 219 -5.31 -10.83 -10.37
CA GLU A 219 -4.61 -12.10 -10.47
C GLU A 219 -3.11 -11.87 -10.63
N ALA A 220 -2.31 -12.80 -10.13
CA ALA A 220 -0.86 -12.81 -10.32
C ALA A 220 -0.41 -14.05 -11.10
N SER A 221 0.60 -13.87 -11.93
CA SER A 221 1.26 -14.97 -12.62
C SER A 221 2.23 -15.67 -11.69
N LEU A 222 1.94 -16.89 -11.29
CA LEU A 222 2.80 -17.68 -10.40
C LEU A 222 4.12 -18.10 -11.08
N LYS A 223 4.18 -18.07 -12.41
CA LYS A 223 5.41 -18.33 -13.19
C LYS A 223 6.35 -17.12 -13.25
N SER A 224 5.86 -15.92 -12.92
CA SER A 224 6.67 -14.71 -12.94
C SER A 224 7.67 -14.69 -11.77
N THR A 225 8.95 -14.63 -12.08
CA THR A 225 10.01 -14.40 -11.07
C THR A 225 9.83 -13.04 -10.42
N PHE A 226 9.47 -12.02 -11.19
CA PHE A 226 9.23 -10.67 -10.69
C PHE A 226 8.06 -10.62 -9.71
N TRP A 227 6.98 -11.37 -9.97
CA TRP A 227 5.89 -11.52 -9.00
C TRP A 227 6.41 -12.14 -7.70
N ARG A 228 7.17 -13.23 -7.79
CA ARG A 228 7.69 -13.92 -6.59
C ARG A 228 8.58 -13.02 -5.74
N GLU A 229 9.43 -12.22 -6.38
CA GLU A 229 10.32 -11.27 -5.71
C GLU A 229 9.53 -10.14 -5.04
N THR A 230 8.59 -9.53 -5.76
CA THR A 230 7.76 -8.43 -5.21
C THR A 230 6.80 -8.93 -4.13
N ALA A 231 6.24 -10.12 -4.28
CA ALA A 231 5.39 -10.73 -3.27
C ALA A 231 6.18 -11.08 -1.99
N ALA A 232 7.42 -11.57 -2.14
CA ALA A 232 8.30 -11.85 -1.02
C ALA A 232 8.66 -10.57 -0.25
N GLN A 233 8.93 -9.46 -0.96
CA GLN A 233 9.17 -8.15 -0.34
C GLN A 233 7.95 -7.62 0.43
N GLN A 234 6.75 -8.03 0.05
CA GLN A 234 5.50 -7.73 0.76
C GLN A 234 5.16 -8.78 1.83
N GLY A 235 6.04 -9.74 2.11
CA GLY A 235 5.79 -10.83 3.04
C GLY A 235 4.71 -11.82 2.56
N LEU A 236 4.32 -11.74 1.30
CA LEU A 236 3.37 -12.66 0.68
C LEU A 236 4.12 -13.91 0.27
N ARG A 237 3.78 -15.07 0.82
CA ARG A 237 4.29 -16.34 0.31
C ARG A 237 3.48 -16.75 -0.92
N ASN A 238 4.19 -17.23 -1.94
CA ASN A 238 3.54 -17.89 -3.06
C ASN A 238 2.86 -19.14 -2.52
N GLY A 239 1.53 -19.11 -2.45
CA GLY A 239 0.73 -20.28 -2.08
C GLY A 239 0.91 -21.36 -3.12
N GLY A 240 1.20 -22.57 -2.65
CA GLY A 240 1.02 -23.87 -3.25
C GLY A 240 1.41 -24.10 -4.71
N GLN A 241 1.82 -25.30 -5.00
CA GLN A 241 2.07 -25.86 -6.35
C GLN A 241 0.75 -26.04 -7.14
N ASP A 242 -0.04 -24.99 -7.30
CA ASP A 242 -1.17 -25.05 -8.23
C ASP A 242 -0.62 -24.83 -9.64
N HIS A 243 -0.91 -25.77 -10.54
CA HIS A 243 -0.49 -25.77 -11.96
C HIS A 243 -1.13 -24.64 -12.78
N LYS A 244 -1.89 -23.74 -12.16
CA LYS A 244 -2.51 -22.60 -12.82
C LYS A 244 -1.48 -21.50 -13.06
N ASP A 245 -1.42 -20.99 -14.27
CA ASP A 245 -0.52 -19.86 -14.62
C ASP A 245 -0.89 -18.58 -13.88
N TRP A 246 -2.18 -18.38 -13.58
CA TRP A 246 -2.73 -17.21 -12.92
C TRP A 246 -3.52 -17.61 -11.67
N GLN A 247 -3.27 -16.89 -10.58
CA GLN A 247 -3.98 -17.06 -9.32
C GLN A 247 -4.66 -15.76 -8.92
N LEU A 248 -5.93 -15.85 -8.52
CA LEU A 248 -6.64 -14.72 -7.90
C LEU A 248 -5.97 -14.39 -6.55
N ILE A 249 -5.45 -13.18 -6.43
CA ILE A 249 -4.77 -12.68 -5.22
C ILE A 249 -5.60 -11.62 -4.49
N SER A 250 -6.61 -11.05 -5.16
CA SER A 250 -7.54 -10.09 -4.57
C SER A 250 -8.84 -10.07 -5.36
N THR A 251 -9.96 -10.00 -4.68
CA THR A 251 -11.28 -9.77 -5.30
C THR A 251 -11.54 -8.30 -5.64
N ALA A 252 -10.65 -7.39 -5.22
CA ALA A 252 -10.75 -5.99 -5.57
C ALA A 252 -10.18 -5.72 -6.97
N PRO A 253 -10.82 -4.87 -7.79
CA PRO A 253 -10.32 -4.45 -9.10
C PRO A 253 -9.19 -3.42 -8.96
N ARG A 254 -8.26 -3.66 -8.06
CA ARG A 254 -7.09 -2.83 -7.77
C ARG A 254 -6.04 -3.61 -7.00
N TYR A 255 -4.79 -3.24 -7.23
CA TYR A 255 -3.67 -3.83 -6.53
C TYR A 255 -2.52 -2.84 -6.37
N THR A 256 -1.76 -3.00 -5.29
CA THR A 256 -0.53 -2.25 -5.05
C THR A 256 0.62 -3.24 -4.94
N TRP A 257 1.68 -3.02 -5.70
CA TRP A 257 2.91 -3.80 -5.60
C TRP A 257 4.09 -2.89 -5.30
N ILE A 258 5.13 -3.43 -4.72
CA ILE A 258 6.43 -2.74 -4.60
C ILE A 258 7.09 -2.74 -5.97
N GLU A 259 7.56 -1.57 -6.40
CA GLU A 259 8.14 -1.39 -7.73
C GLU A 259 9.66 -1.12 -7.64
N PRO A 260 10.50 -2.17 -7.74
CA PRO A 260 11.95 -2.03 -7.55
C PRO A 260 12.61 -1.08 -8.56
N ARG A 261 12.01 -0.90 -9.75
CA ARG A 261 12.52 0.03 -10.79
C ARG A 261 12.59 1.48 -10.34
N THR A 262 11.83 1.85 -9.31
CA THR A 262 11.79 3.22 -8.77
C THR A 262 12.98 3.55 -7.87
N ARG A 263 13.80 2.56 -7.49
CA ARG A 263 14.95 2.72 -6.61
C ARG A 263 16.25 2.53 -7.38
N GLY A 264 17.11 3.55 -7.39
CA GLY A 264 18.46 3.42 -7.93
C GLY A 264 19.42 2.67 -6.99
N LYS A 265 20.58 2.31 -7.53
CA LYS A 265 21.68 1.76 -6.70
C LYS A 265 22.17 2.84 -5.74
N GLN A 266 22.29 2.50 -4.46
CA GLN A 266 22.74 3.44 -3.42
C GLN A 266 24.10 4.09 -3.72
N VAL A 267 24.99 3.36 -4.36
CA VAL A 267 26.37 3.81 -4.66
C VAL A 267 26.40 4.94 -5.68
N ALA A 268 25.51 4.92 -6.66
CA ALA A 268 25.61 5.86 -7.80
C ALA A 268 24.90 7.20 -7.56
N LYS A 269 23.82 7.22 -6.75
CA LYS A 269 22.95 8.41 -6.46
C LYS A 269 22.59 9.26 -7.70
N LYS A 270 22.77 8.71 -8.91
CA LYS A 270 22.48 9.40 -10.16
C LYS A 270 20.99 9.28 -10.47
N PRO A 271 20.37 10.33 -11.06
CA PRO A 271 19.00 10.23 -11.53
C PRO A 271 18.83 9.02 -12.44
N LEU A 272 17.74 8.31 -12.26
CA LEU A 272 17.41 7.17 -13.11
C LEU A 272 16.05 7.38 -13.77
N THR A 273 15.90 6.87 -14.99
CA THR A 273 14.62 6.79 -15.67
C THR A 273 14.15 5.35 -15.68
N TRP A 274 12.85 5.15 -15.55
CA TRP A 274 12.24 3.83 -15.57
C TRP A 274 10.93 3.85 -16.33
N THR A 275 10.48 2.67 -16.75
CA THR A 275 9.22 2.50 -17.47
C THR A 275 8.40 1.39 -16.84
N ILE A 276 7.07 1.57 -16.83
CA ILE A 276 6.11 0.52 -16.55
C ILE A 276 5.26 0.33 -17.80
N GLN A 277 5.19 -0.89 -18.28
CA GLN A 277 4.40 -1.27 -19.44
C GLN A 277 3.12 -1.97 -18.98
N LEU A 278 2.01 -1.57 -19.57
CA LEU A 278 0.69 -2.15 -19.38
C LEU A 278 0.14 -2.61 -20.72
N LEU A 279 -0.56 -3.73 -20.72
CA LEU A 279 -1.46 -4.10 -21.82
C LEU A 279 -2.89 -3.80 -21.37
N VAL A 280 -3.59 -2.91 -22.07
CA VAL A 280 -5.00 -2.62 -21.86
C VAL A 280 -5.76 -3.23 -23.04
N ASP A 281 -6.47 -4.32 -22.80
CA ASP A 281 -7.07 -5.13 -23.87
C ASP A 281 -6.08 -5.37 -25.02
N GLU A 282 -4.87 -5.86 -24.66
CA GLU A 282 -3.75 -6.16 -25.58
C GLU A 282 -3.06 -4.94 -26.22
N GLN A 283 -3.56 -3.72 -26.00
CA GLN A 283 -2.88 -2.50 -26.45
C GLN A 283 -1.79 -2.07 -25.47
N LEU A 284 -0.56 -1.93 -25.97
CA LEU A 284 0.59 -1.55 -25.14
C LEU A 284 0.56 -0.07 -24.76
N VAL A 285 0.58 0.19 -23.47
CA VAL A 285 0.72 1.53 -22.88
C VAL A 285 2.02 1.59 -22.11
N THR A 286 2.90 2.54 -22.41
CA THR A 286 4.18 2.73 -21.73
C THR A 286 4.14 3.98 -20.87
N LEU A 287 4.30 3.80 -19.57
CA LEU A 287 4.38 4.86 -18.57
C LEU A 287 5.85 5.14 -18.28
N LYS A 288 6.22 6.42 -18.25
CA LYS A 288 7.62 6.86 -18.05
C LYS A 288 7.75 7.60 -16.72
N GLY A 289 8.72 7.18 -15.92
CA GLY A 289 9.03 7.81 -14.67
C GLY A 289 10.53 8.13 -14.53
N GLU A 290 10.83 8.89 -13.51
CA GLU A 290 12.19 9.19 -13.08
C GLU A 290 12.30 9.13 -11.57
N SER A 291 13.48 8.83 -11.07
CA SER A 291 13.81 8.92 -9.65
C SER A 291 15.08 9.70 -9.45
N ARG A 292 15.08 10.53 -8.41
CA ARG A 292 16.23 11.35 -8.01
C ARG A 292 16.57 11.07 -6.56
N TRP A 293 17.86 11.00 -6.27
CA TRP A 293 18.33 10.92 -4.91
C TRP A 293 18.26 12.30 -4.25
N LEU A 294 17.56 12.41 -3.15
CA LEU A 294 17.52 13.60 -2.30
C LEU A 294 18.36 13.32 -1.05
N SER A 295 19.45 14.08 -0.88
CA SER A 295 20.27 14.02 0.34
C SER A 295 19.54 14.74 1.46
N LYS A 296 19.57 14.20 2.68
CA LYS A 296 19.26 14.98 3.87
C LYS A 296 20.33 16.05 4.03
N ARG A 297 19.92 17.28 4.23
CA ARG A 297 20.77 18.39 4.65
C ARG A 297 20.92 18.39 6.16
#